data_345f939439524765b9285ec8c6b8e315
#
_entry.id   345f939439524765b9285ec8c6b8e315
#
_cell.length_a   1.000
_cell.length_b   1.000
_cell.length_c   1.000
_cell.angle_alpha   90.00
_cell.angle_beta   90.00
_cell.angle_gamma   90.00
#
_symmetry.space_group_name_H-M   'P 1'
#
loop_
_entity.id
_entity.type
_entity.pdbx_description
1 polymer ?
#
loop_
_entity_poly.entity_id
_entity_poly.type
_entity_poly.pdbx_seq_one_letter_code
_entity_poly.pdbx_strand_id
1 'polypeptide(L)'
;MLQPPENWAEPKNILVILAHPDDPEFFCGATIARWTSQGHHVRYCLLTHGEKGAKDPQTDPHELARRRVLEQHAAAAILGVHEIEFLDYIDGELVPSLEARRAVVRLLRQYRPDILVTCDPTNFLPMDGYINHPDHRAAGQIVLDALFPASGNPLYFPELLAEGLRPHMVQEVWLSLTAQADTVLDVTPFFEQRLRALLEHRSQIGDPVPFEQRMRTRFTPFGTADHPQFVERFRRIKF
;
A
#
# COMPACT_ATOMS: atom_id res chain seq x y z
N MET A 1 19.59 0.57 -18.23
CA MET A 1 18.32 0.06 -17.69
C MET A 1 18.59 -0.51 -16.31
N LEU A 2 17.94 0.03 -15.27
CA LEU A 2 17.96 -0.59 -13.95
C LEU A 2 17.38 -1.99 -14.09
N GLN A 3 18.12 -3.02 -13.68
CA GLN A 3 17.55 -4.37 -13.68
C GLN A 3 16.44 -4.42 -12.64
N PRO A 4 15.32 -5.09 -12.94
CA PRO A 4 14.29 -5.30 -11.93
C PRO A 4 14.90 -6.05 -10.75
N PRO A 5 14.77 -5.54 -9.53
CA PRO A 5 15.33 -6.19 -8.35
C PRO A 5 14.56 -7.46 -7.97
N GLU A 6 13.36 -7.66 -8.53
CA GLU A 6 12.62 -8.90 -8.39
C GLU A 6 13.29 -9.99 -9.21
N ASN A 7 13.71 -11.03 -8.54
CA ASN A 7 14.27 -12.23 -9.16
C ASN A 7 13.43 -13.44 -8.74
N TRP A 8 12.09 -13.28 -8.87
CA TRP A 8 11.15 -14.33 -8.49
C TRP A 8 10.92 -15.27 -9.69
N ALA A 9 11.36 -16.51 -9.52
CA ALA A 9 11.21 -17.54 -10.57
C ALA A 9 9.77 -18.01 -10.73
N GLU A 10 8.95 -17.88 -9.67
CA GLU A 10 7.58 -18.35 -9.61
C GLU A 10 6.61 -17.24 -9.20
N PRO A 11 5.32 -17.34 -9.57
CA PRO A 11 4.28 -16.43 -9.09
C PRO A 11 4.28 -16.29 -7.56
N LYS A 12 4.08 -15.07 -7.06
CA LYS A 12 4.07 -14.75 -5.63
C LYS A 12 2.70 -14.30 -5.17
N ASN A 13 2.36 -14.66 -3.93
CA ASN A 13 1.26 -14.07 -3.19
C ASN A 13 1.76 -12.80 -2.49
N ILE A 14 1.21 -11.67 -2.84
CA ILE A 14 1.63 -10.36 -2.37
C ILE A 14 0.48 -9.74 -1.59
N LEU A 15 0.75 -9.35 -0.34
CA LEU A 15 -0.21 -8.62 0.49
C LEU A 15 0.25 -7.19 0.69
N VAL A 16 -0.57 -6.24 0.26
CA VAL A 16 -0.34 -4.81 0.43
C VAL A 16 -1.21 -4.34 1.60
N ILE A 17 -0.59 -3.91 2.71
CA ILE A 17 -1.30 -3.39 3.89
C ILE A 17 -0.93 -1.93 4.05
N LEU A 18 -1.91 -1.04 3.88
CA LEU A 18 -1.75 0.41 3.95
C LEU A 18 -2.89 1.03 4.76
N ALA A 19 -2.83 2.34 5.01
CA ALA A 19 -3.77 2.99 5.92
C ALA A 19 -5.13 3.28 5.26
N HIS A 20 -5.13 3.91 4.07
CA HIS A 20 -6.33 4.49 3.49
C HIS A 20 -6.61 3.99 2.07
N PRO A 21 -7.86 4.09 1.59
CA PRO A 21 -8.17 4.07 0.16
C PRO A 21 -7.35 5.16 -0.56
N ASP A 22 -6.77 4.81 -1.70
CA ASP A 22 -5.82 5.55 -2.56
C ASP A 22 -4.33 5.33 -2.26
N ASP A 23 -3.93 4.99 -1.05
CA ASP A 23 -2.53 4.73 -0.70
C ASP A 23 -1.84 3.73 -1.65
N PRO A 24 -2.45 2.58 -2.02
CA PRO A 24 -1.82 1.64 -2.94
C PRO A 24 -1.44 2.29 -4.28
N GLU A 25 -2.35 3.08 -4.83
CA GLU A 25 -2.16 3.75 -6.10
C GLU A 25 -1.11 4.86 -6.01
N PHE A 26 -1.09 5.61 -4.89
CA PHE A 26 -0.11 6.67 -4.66
C PHE A 26 1.30 6.16 -4.40
N PHE A 27 1.46 5.02 -3.72
CA PHE A 27 2.77 4.59 -3.20
C PHE A 27 3.46 3.52 -4.02
N CYS A 28 2.67 2.65 -4.67
CA CYS A 28 3.21 1.50 -5.41
C CYS A 28 2.32 1.03 -6.57
N GLY A 29 1.42 1.87 -7.08
CA GLY A 29 0.41 1.46 -8.06
C GLY A 29 0.99 0.95 -9.37
N ALA A 30 2.05 1.57 -9.89
CA ALA A 30 2.68 1.09 -11.12
C ALA A 30 3.47 -0.20 -10.91
N THR A 31 4.08 -0.40 -9.74
CA THR A 31 4.70 -1.66 -9.32
C THR A 31 3.65 -2.77 -9.21
N ILE A 32 2.50 -2.47 -8.61
CA ILE A 32 1.37 -3.43 -8.52
C ILE A 32 0.89 -3.83 -9.91
N ALA A 33 0.65 -2.87 -10.81
CA ALA A 33 0.26 -3.15 -12.20
C ALA A 33 1.27 -4.04 -12.92
N ARG A 34 2.57 -3.80 -12.70
CA ARG A 34 3.64 -4.62 -13.22
C ARG A 34 3.56 -6.06 -12.65
N TRP A 35 3.42 -6.22 -11.34
CA TRP A 35 3.36 -7.54 -10.71
C TRP A 35 2.14 -8.35 -11.15
N THR A 36 0.97 -7.74 -11.20
CA THR A 36 -0.24 -8.41 -11.69
C THR A 36 -0.12 -8.82 -13.16
N SER A 37 0.50 -7.98 -14.02
CA SER A 37 0.77 -8.32 -15.41
C SER A 37 1.77 -9.48 -15.61
N GLN A 38 2.61 -9.72 -14.59
CA GLN A 38 3.56 -10.84 -14.55
C GLN A 38 2.96 -12.12 -13.94
N GLY A 39 1.67 -12.10 -13.58
CA GLY A 39 0.97 -13.26 -13.02
C GLY A 39 1.14 -13.42 -11.50
N HIS A 40 1.66 -12.42 -10.79
CA HIS A 40 1.65 -12.43 -9.33
C HIS A 40 0.25 -12.12 -8.80
N HIS A 41 -0.12 -12.74 -7.69
CA HIS A 41 -1.40 -12.54 -7.03
C HIS A 41 -1.28 -11.45 -5.96
N VAL A 42 -1.91 -10.31 -6.20
CA VAL A 42 -1.87 -9.16 -5.29
C VAL A 42 -3.22 -8.99 -4.59
N ARG A 43 -3.19 -8.84 -3.27
CA ARG A 43 -4.35 -8.54 -2.41
C ARG A 43 -4.06 -7.28 -1.61
N TYR A 44 -5.10 -6.48 -1.37
CA TYR A 44 -5.04 -5.30 -0.50
C TYR A 44 -5.69 -5.59 0.85
N CYS A 45 -5.14 -4.97 1.89
CA CYS A 45 -5.83 -4.70 3.14
C CYS A 45 -5.63 -3.23 3.50
N LEU A 46 -6.71 -2.49 3.65
CA LEU A 46 -6.69 -1.09 4.07
C LEU A 46 -7.22 -0.99 5.49
N LEU A 47 -6.46 -0.30 6.35
CA LEU A 47 -6.76 -0.32 7.78
C LEU A 47 -7.93 0.58 8.15
N THR A 48 -8.21 1.62 7.35
CA THR A 48 -9.33 2.55 7.54
C THR A 48 -10.14 2.68 6.25
N HIS A 49 -11.27 3.35 6.33
CA HIS A 49 -12.08 3.72 5.16
C HIS A 49 -11.80 5.13 4.65
N GLY A 50 -10.91 5.88 5.31
CA GLY A 50 -10.54 7.24 4.93
C GLY A 50 -11.68 8.25 5.07
N GLU A 51 -12.55 8.06 6.05
CA GLU A 51 -13.81 8.80 6.23
C GLU A 51 -13.62 10.26 6.65
N LYS A 52 -12.39 10.65 7.03
CA LYS A 52 -12.06 12.05 7.36
C LYS A 52 -11.34 12.80 6.22
N GLY A 53 -11.22 12.20 5.04
CA GLY A 53 -10.54 12.78 3.88
C GLY A 53 -11.30 13.90 3.16
N ALA A 54 -12.20 14.63 3.81
CA ALA A 54 -12.92 15.76 3.24
C ALA A 54 -12.53 17.09 3.89
N LYS A 55 -12.66 18.19 3.10
CA LYS A 55 -12.42 19.56 3.59
C LYS A 55 -13.72 20.28 3.98
N ASP A 56 -14.86 19.83 3.44
CA ASP A 56 -16.17 20.38 3.77
C ASP A 56 -16.65 19.80 5.12
N PRO A 57 -16.85 20.63 6.14
CA PRO A 57 -17.31 20.18 7.46
C PRO A 57 -18.74 19.59 7.45
N GLN A 58 -19.48 19.76 6.38
CA GLN A 58 -20.82 19.20 6.22
C GLN A 58 -20.79 17.81 5.55
N THR A 59 -19.63 17.31 5.16
CA THR A 59 -19.50 15.97 4.59
C THR A 59 -19.86 14.91 5.63
N ASP A 60 -20.82 14.03 5.30
CA ASP A 60 -21.10 12.85 6.10
C ASP A 60 -19.94 11.84 5.99
N PRO A 61 -19.22 11.54 7.10
CA PRO A 61 -18.09 10.61 7.07
C PRO A 61 -18.48 9.20 6.60
N HIS A 62 -19.67 8.73 6.96
CA HIS A 62 -20.13 7.40 6.54
C HIS A 62 -20.43 7.33 5.03
N GLU A 63 -20.96 8.40 4.46
CA GLU A 63 -21.14 8.50 3.02
C GLU A 63 -19.81 8.57 2.28
N LEU A 64 -18.85 9.35 2.81
CA LEU A 64 -17.51 9.43 2.25
C LEU A 64 -16.81 8.07 2.29
N ALA A 65 -16.88 7.34 3.42
CA ALA A 65 -16.33 6.00 3.54
C ALA A 65 -16.86 5.06 2.45
N ARG A 66 -18.20 4.99 2.30
CA ARG A 66 -18.83 4.17 1.25
C ARG A 66 -18.34 4.53 -0.15
N ARG A 67 -18.21 5.82 -0.45
CA ARG A 67 -17.72 6.31 -1.74
C ARG A 67 -16.27 5.90 -1.97
N ARG A 68 -15.40 6.13 -0.98
CA ARG A 68 -13.97 5.78 -1.08
C ARG A 68 -13.75 4.28 -1.25
N VAL A 69 -14.57 3.43 -0.63
CA VAL A 69 -14.54 1.97 -0.86
C VAL A 69 -14.84 1.64 -2.33
N LEU A 70 -15.88 2.24 -2.93
CA LEU A 70 -16.20 2.01 -4.35
C LEU A 70 -15.10 2.52 -5.29
N GLU A 71 -14.55 3.70 -5.01
CA GLU A 71 -13.44 4.28 -5.75
C GLU A 71 -12.20 3.36 -5.68
N GLN A 72 -11.89 2.82 -4.49
CA GLN A 72 -10.78 1.88 -4.31
C GLN A 72 -10.96 0.58 -5.10
N HIS A 73 -12.16 0.01 -5.11
CA HIS A 73 -12.42 -1.17 -5.93
C HIS A 73 -12.24 -0.89 -7.43
N ALA A 74 -12.70 0.27 -7.91
CA ALA A 74 -12.52 0.67 -9.30
C ALA A 74 -11.04 0.88 -9.65
N ALA A 75 -10.29 1.57 -8.79
CA ALA A 75 -8.86 1.81 -8.96
C ALA A 75 -8.04 0.50 -8.96
N ALA A 76 -8.29 -0.36 -7.99
CA ALA A 76 -7.60 -1.65 -7.85
C ALA A 76 -7.85 -2.57 -9.07
N ALA A 77 -9.09 -2.61 -9.59
CA ALA A 77 -9.43 -3.39 -10.77
C ALA A 77 -8.60 -2.97 -12.01
N ILE A 78 -8.33 -1.66 -12.17
CA ILE A 78 -7.46 -1.15 -13.23
C ILE A 78 -6.03 -1.71 -13.08
N LEU A 79 -5.55 -1.89 -11.85
CA LEU A 79 -4.22 -2.45 -11.55
C LEU A 79 -4.19 -3.99 -11.55
N GLY A 80 -5.33 -4.66 -11.81
CA GLY A 80 -5.45 -6.12 -11.83
C GLY A 80 -5.61 -6.73 -10.43
N VAL A 81 -6.03 -5.94 -9.43
CA VAL A 81 -6.31 -6.40 -8.07
C VAL A 81 -7.82 -6.48 -7.85
N HIS A 82 -8.30 -7.63 -7.39
CA HIS A 82 -9.74 -7.91 -7.21
C HIS A 82 -10.11 -8.26 -5.76
N GLU A 83 -9.11 -8.49 -4.91
CA GLU A 83 -9.31 -8.87 -3.52
C GLU A 83 -8.85 -7.72 -2.60
N ILE A 84 -9.82 -7.08 -1.95
CA ILE A 84 -9.58 -5.95 -1.02
C ILE A 84 -10.33 -6.25 0.26
N GLU A 85 -9.62 -6.15 1.37
CA GLU A 85 -10.18 -6.19 2.71
C GLU A 85 -10.02 -4.83 3.37
N PHE A 86 -11.03 -4.37 4.08
CA PHE A 86 -10.99 -3.16 4.88
C PHE A 86 -11.11 -3.55 6.35
N LEU A 87 -10.29 -2.93 7.20
CA LEU A 87 -10.48 -2.97 8.63
C LEU A 87 -11.20 -1.71 9.09
N ASP A 88 -11.91 -1.80 10.21
CA ASP A 88 -12.79 -0.72 10.68
C ASP A 88 -12.08 0.22 11.67
N TYR A 89 -10.78 0.52 11.45
CA TYR A 89 -10.10 1.55 12.23
C TYR A 89 -10.49 2.93 11.74
N ILE A 90 -10.54 3.88 12.68
CA ILE A 90 -10.96 5.25 12.39
C ILE A 90 -9.80 6.00 11.73
N ASP A 91 -10.08 6.65 10.60
CA ASP A 91 -9.14 7.51 9.88
C ASP A 91 -8.61 8.63 10.79
N GLY A 92 -7.29 8.83 10.81
CA GLY A 92 -6.59 9.81 11.63
C GLY A 92 -6.41 9.41 13.10
N GLU A 93 -6.91 8.22 13.50
CA GLU A 93 -6.83 7.72 14.88
C GLU A 93 -6.10 6.38 14.99
N LEU A 94 -5.47 5.94 13.90
CA LEU A 94 -4.75 4.67 13.88
C LEU A 94 -3.52 4.73 14.80
N VAL A 95 -3.46 3.82 15.76
CA VAL A 95 -2.33 3.67 16.68
C VAL A 95 -1.80 2.24 16.68
N PRO A 96 -0.50 2.02 16.90
CA PRO A 96 0.10 0.69 17.02
C PRO A 96 -0.35 -0.04 18.30
N SER A 97 -1.60 -0.49 18.31
CA SER A 97 -2.18 -1.22 19.44
C SER A 97 -1.93 -2.73 19.33
N LEU A 98 -2.09 -3.44 20.45
CA LEU A 98 -2.01 -4.91 20.45
C LEU A 98 -3.15 -5.53 19.63
N GLU A 99 -4.31 -4.89 19.61
CA GLU A 99 -5.46 -5.31 18.84
C GLU A 99 -5.18 -5.21 17.33
N ALA A 100 -4.68 -4.05 16.87
CA ALA A 100 -4.30 -3.84 15.47
C ALA A 100 -3.22 -4.82 15.02
N ARG A 101 -2.20 -5.05 15.88
CA ARG A 101 -1.18 -6.08 15.64
C ARG A 101 -1.80 -7.46 15.47
N ARG A 102 -2.73 -7.86 16.36
CA ARG A 102 -3.43 -9.15 16.28
C ARG A 102 -4.23 -9.28 14.97
N ALA A 103 -4.93 -8.22 14.57
CA ALA A 103 -5.67 -8.22 13.31
C ALA A 103 -4.74 -8.46 12.11
N VAL A 104 -3.60 -7.80 12.06
CA VAL A 104 -2.61 -8.01 10.98
C VAL A 104 -1.97 -9.41 11.07
N VAL A 105 -1.66 -9.93 12.26
CA VAL A 105 -1.18 -11.33 12.42
C VAL A 105 -2.20 -12.32 11.88
N ARG A 106 -3.49 -12.08 12.11
CA ARG A 106 -4.59 -12.88 11.54
C ARG A 106 -4.50 -12.91 10.01
N LEU A 107 -4.38 -11.76 9.37
CA LEU A 107 -4.26 -11.64 7.91
C LEU A 107 -3.03 -12.37 7.38
N LEU A 108 -1.87 -12.18 8.02
CA LEU A 108 -0.62 -12.84 7.59
C LEU A 108 -0.72 -14.37 7.68
N ARG A 109 -1.36 -14.90 8.73
CA ARG A 109 -1.57 -16.34 8.90
C ARG A 109 -2.64 -16.90 7.98
N GLN A 110 -3.66 -16.12 7.68
CA GLN A 110 -4.77 -16.49 6.80
C GLN A 110 -4.35 -16.51 5.33
N TYR A 111 -3.75 -15.41 4.86
CA TYR A 111 -3.40 -15.23 3.44
C TYR A 111 -2.04 -15.79 3.07
N ARG A 112 -1.17 -16.00 4.06
CA ARG A 112 0.16 -16.61 3.88
C ARG A 112 0.96 -15.95 2.74
N PRO A 113 1.13 -14.61 2.74
CA PRO A 113 1.83 -13.94 1.66
C PRO A 113 3.32 -14.30 1.61
N ASP A 114 3.87 -14.39 0.40
CA ASP A 114 5.32 -14.46 0.20
C ASP A 114 5.95 -13.10 0.42
N ILE A 115 5.26 -12.05 -0.06
CA ILE A 115 5.73 -10.67 -0.07
C ILE A 115 4.73 -9.79 0.66
N LEU A 116 5.25 -8.87 1.47
CA LEU A 116 4.46 -7.87 2.19
C LEU A 116 4.88 -6.47 1.76
N VAL A 117 3.90 -5.61 1.48
CA VAL A 117 4.13 -4.20 1.16
C VAL A 117 3.44 -3.34 2.20
N THR A 118 4.15 -2.35 2.74
CA THR A 118 3.59 -1.35 3.67
C THR A 118 4.37 -0.04 3.63
N CYS A 119 3.99 0.95 4.45
CA CYS A 119 4.74 2.20 4.59
C CYS A 119 5.97 2.03 5.49
N ASP A 120 7.01 2.84 5.26
CA ASP A 120 8.12 2.99 6.19
C ASP A 120 7.64 3.80 7.42
N PRO A 121 7.60 3.21 8.64
CA PRO A 121 7.13 3.91 9.83
C PRO A 121 8.08 5.00 10.31
N THR A 122 9.33 4.99 9.85
CA THR A 122 10.38 5.89 10.33
C THR A 122 10.45 7.20 9.56
N ASN A 123 9.77 7.31 8.42
CA ASN A 123 9.85 8.47 7.57
C ASN A 123 8.76 9.50 7.90
N PHE A 124 9.13 10.53 8.65
CA PHE A 124 8.24 11.64 9.03
C PHE A 124 8.11 12.71 7.93
N LEU A 125 9.15 12.89 7.13
CA LEU A 125 9.27 13.95 6.11
C LEU A 125 9.62 13.30 4.76
N PRO A 126 8.67 12.68 4.06
CA PRO A 126 8.94 11.95 2.83
C PRO A 126 9.36 12.83 1.66
N MET A 127 9.05 14.13 1.72
CA MET A 127 9.48 15.14 0.76
C MET A 127 9.38 16.56 1.37
N ASP A 128 10.04 17.53 0.76
CA ASP A 128 10.00 18.91 1.20
C ASP A 128 8.56 19.45 1.24
N GLY A 129 8.23 20.12 2.36
CA GLY A 129 6.91 20.71 2.58
C GLY A 129 5.79 19.72 2.87
N TYR A 130 6.09 18.43 3.08
CA TYR A 130 5.09 17.41 3.39
C TYR A 130 5.45 16.64 4.67
N ILE A 131 4.52 16.64 5.62
CA ILE A 131 4.59 15.79 6.83
C ILE A 131 3.81 14.50 6.54
N ASN A 132 4.44 13.36 6.73
CA ASN A 132 3.81 12.07 6.51
C ASN A 132 2.62 11.86 7.47
N HIS A 133 1.51 11.37 6.93
CA HIS A 133 0.30 11.12 7.70
C HIS A 133 0.60 10.20 8.91
N PRO A 134 0.05 10.48 10.11
CA PRO A 134 0.29 9.62 11.27
C PRO A 134 -0.12 8.18 11.01
N ASP A 135 -1.25 7.97 10.32
CA ASP A 135 -1.75 6.63 10.01
C ASP A 135 -0.84 5.85 9.06
N HIS A 136 -0.13 6.49 8.12
CA HIS A 136 0.84 5.79 7.28
C HIS A 136 1.98 5.21 8.13
N ARG A 137 2.48 6.00 9.10
CA ARG A 137 3.52 5.53 10.02
C ARG A 137 3.00 4.46 10.97
N ALA A 138 1.80 4.66 11.50
CA ALA A 138 1.14 3.69 12.37
C ALA A 138 0.89 2.36 11.64
N ALA A 139 0.38 2.40 10.40
CA ALA A 139 0.19 1.21 9.56
C ALA A 139 1.51 0.45 9.37
N GLY A 140 2.58 1.15 8.98
CA GLY A 140 3.91 0.54 8.84
C GLY A 140 4.39 -0.11 10.12
N GLN A 141 4.23 0.56 11.27
CA GLN A 141 4.63 0.01 12.56
C GLN A 141 3.79 -1.21 12.96
N ILE A 142 2.46 -1.14 12.83
CA ILE A 142 1.55 -2.27 13.12
C ILE A 142 1.95 -3.50 12.31
N VAL A 143 2.21 -3.28 11.00
CA VAL A 143 2.54 -4.36 10.06
C VAL A 143 3.89 -4.99 10.41
N LEU A 144 4.93 -4.20 10.67
CA LEU A 144 6.25 -4.72 11.02
C LEU A 144 6.23 -5.43 12.38
N ASP A 145 5.52 -4.89 13.37
CA ASP A 145 5.35 -5.51 14.69
C ASP A 145 4.53 -6.82 14.62
N ALA A 146 3.60 -6.92 13.67
CA ALA A 146 2.85 -8.14 13.41
C ALA A 146 3.71 -9.18 12.69
N LEU A 147 4.52 -8.74 11.73
CA LEU A 147 5.43 -9.62 11.00
C LEU A 147 6.44 -10.27 11.93
N PHE A 148 7.16 -9.46 12.72
CA PHE A 148 8.18 -9.97 13.63
C PHE A 148 7.96 -9.44 15.06
N PRO A 149 7.93 -10.35 16.03
CA PRO A 149 8.07 -11.80 15.90
C PRO A 149 6.74 -12.56 15.77
N ALA A 150 5.59 -11.86 15.70
CA ALA A 150 4.30 -12.43 16.04
C ALA A 150 3.73 -13.40 14.99
N SER A 151 3.83 -13.12 13.68
CA SER A 151 3.20 -13.96 12.66
C SER A 151 3.81 -15.37 12.59
N GLY A 152 5.13 -15.48 12.76
CA GLY A 152 5.87 -16.73 12.70
C GLY A 152 5.95 -17.52 14.03
N ASN A 153 5.54 -16.92 15.16
CA ASN A 153 5.68 -17.55 16.46
C ASN A 153 4.32 -18.00 17.03
N PRO A 154 4.12 -19.30 17.33
CA PRO A 154 2.85 -19.82 17.82
C PRO A 154 2.43 -19.33 19.21
N LEU A 155 3.37 -18.80 20.00
CA LEU A 155 3.09 -18.29 21.34
C LEU A 155 2.45 -16.89 21.32
N TYR A 156 2.54 -16.19 20.17
CA TYR A 156 1.83 -14.93 19.98
C TYR A 156 0.41 -15.22 19.44
N PHE A 157 -0.59 -14.67 20.13
CA PHE A 157 -1.99 -14.82 19.76
C PHE A 157 -2.40 -16.30 19.60
N PRO A 158 -2.28 -17.11 20.69
CA PRO A 158 -2.55 -18.54 20.65
C PRO A 158 -4.00 -18.86 20.30
N GLU A 159 -4.93 -17.94 20.52
CA GLU A 159 -6.32 -18.05 20.09
C GLU A 159 -6.44 -18.21 18.57
N LEU A 160 -5.56 -17.61 17.76
CA LEU A 160 -5.55 -17.75 16.32
C LEU A 160 -5.20 -19.18 15.89
N LEU A 161 -4.40 -19.92 16.69
CA LEU A 161 -4.14 -21.34 16.45
C LEU A 161 -5.40 -22.19 16.65
N ALA A 162 -6.22 -21.86 17.66
CA ALA A 162 -7.48 -22.54 17.89
C ALA A 162 -8.47 -22.35 16.73
N GLU A 163 -8.35 -21.24 16.01
CA GLU A 163 -9.08 -20.95 14.78
C GLU A 163 -8.46 -21.61 13.52
N GLY A 164 -7.37 -22.37 13.67
CA GLY A 164 -6.67 -23.03 12.55
C GLY A 164 -5.64 -22.16 11.82
N LEU A 165 -5.44 -20.92 12.26
CA LEU A 165 -4.50 -19.98 11.66
C LEU A 165 -3.06 -20.23 12.14
N ARG A 166 -2.35 -21.08 11.40
CA ARG A 166 -0.99 -21.49 11.75
C ARG A 166 0.04 -20.39 11.47
N PRO A 167 1.15 -20.36 12.24
CA PRO A 167 2.24 -19.42 12.01
C PRO A 167 2.69 -19.39 10.55
N HIS A 168 3.07 -18.20 10.11
CA HIS A 168 3.55 -17.93 8.77
C HIS A 168 4.72 -16.95 8.80
N MET A 169 5.72 -17.18 7.96
CA MET A 169 6.85 -16.27 7.74
C MET A 169 6.81 -15.74 6.32
N VAL A 170 6.84 -14.43 6.19
CA VAL A 170 6.96 -13.71 4.92
C VAL A 170 8.41 -13.81 4.44
N GLN A 171 8.64 -13.90 3.13
CA GLN A 171 10.00 -13.98 2.56
C GLN A 171 10.63 -12.61 2.39
N GLU A 172 9.84 -11.60 2.07
CA GLU A 172 10.30 -10.23 1.82
C GLU A 172 9.31 -9.18 2.27
N VAL A 173 9.83 -8.04 2.71
CA VAL A 173 9.04 -6.82 2.99
C VAL A 173 9.53 -5.69 2.10
N TRP A 174 8.60 -4.98 1.50
CA TRP A 174 8.83 -3.79 0.69
C TRP A 174 8.21 -2.58 1.37
N LEU A 175 9.06 -1.64 1.82
CA LEU A 175 8.62 -0.42 2.48
C LEU A 175 8.55 0.73 1.47
N SER A 176 7.34 1.25 1.25
CA SER A 176 7.10 2.47 0.48
C SER A 176 7.29 3.73 1.33
N LEU A 177 7.28 4.90 0.72
CA LEU A 177 7.47 6.20 1.40
C LEU A 177 8.75 6.25 2.27
N THR A 178 9.80 5.55 1.88
CA THR A 178 11.04 5.46 2.64
C THR A 178 12.05 6.53 2.23
N ALA A 179 12.79 7.07 3.20
CA ALA A 179 13.96 7.91 2.97
C ALA A 179 15.23 7.08 2.67
N GLN A 180 15.19 5.77 2.88
CA GLN A 180 16.34 4.85 2.76
C GLN A 180 16.10 3.82 1.65
N ALA A 181 15.63 4.27 0.49
CA ALA A 181 15.37 3.39 -0.63
C ALA A 181 16.67 2.72 -1.13
N ASP A 182 16.67 1.39 -1.18
CA ASP A 182 17.71 0.55 -1.75
C ASP A 182 17.28 -0.13 -3.06
N THR A 183 16.01 -0.02 -3.38
CA THR A 183 15.35 -0.66 -4.51
C THR A 183 14.60 0.39 -5.31
N VAL A 184 14.94 0.52 -6.59
CA VAL A 184 14.32 1.48 -7.52
C VAL A 184 13.82 0.72 -8.74
N LEU A 185 12.53 0.80 -9.01
CA LEU A 185 11.88 0.18 -10.16
C LEU A 185 11.61 1.21 -11.24
N ASP A 186 12.02 0.91 -12.47
CA ASP A 186 11.49 1.59 -13.65
C ASP A 186 10.08 1.07 -13.91
N VAL A 187 9.11 1.94 -13.71
CA VAL A 187 7.68 1.66 -13.89
C VAL A 187 7.06 2.44 -15.04
N THR A 188 7.91 3.01 -15.89
CA THR A 188 7.48 3.80 -17.06
C THR A 188 6.39 3.10 -17.89
N PRO A 189 6.49 1.79 -18.20
CA PRO A 189 5.46 1.10 -18.98
C PRO A 189 4.09 1.02 -18.28
N PHE A 190 4.04 1.19 -16.96
CA PHE A 190 2.83 1.03 -16.14
C PHE A 190 2.31 2.35 -15.58
N PHE A 191 2.99 3.47 -15.88
CA PHE A 191 2.61 4.77 -15.32
C PHE A 191 1.21 5.21 -15.75
N GLU A 192 0.86 5.04 -17.02
CA GLU A 192 -0.48 5.41 -17.51
C GLU A 192 -1.59 4.56 -16.89
N GLN A 193 -1.31 3.30 -16.58
CA GLN A 193 -2.25 2.43 -15.88
C GLN A 193 -2.45 2.90 -14.43
N ARG A 194 -1.37 3.22 -13.72
CA ARG A 194 -1.40 3.83 -12.39
C ARG A 194 -2.17 5.15 -12.39
N LEU A 195 -1.93 6.03 -13.37
CA LEU A 195 -2.59 7.32 -13.46
C LEU A 195 -4.10 7.16 -13.63
N ARG A 196 -4.55 6.22 -14.47
CA ARG A 196 -5.98 5.89 -14.62
C ARG A 196 -6.58 5.39 -13.30
N ALA A 197 -5.86 4.56 -12.56
CA ALA A 197 -6.30 4.08 -11.25
C ALA A 197 -6.43 5.24 -10.24
N LEU A 198 -5.44 6.13 -10.17
CA LEU A 198 -5.49 7.33 -9.32
C LEU A 198 -6.70 8.23 -9.65
N LEU A 199 -7.08 8.33 -10.92
CA LEU A 199 -8.22 9.15 -11.36
C LEU A 199 -9.59 8.59 -10.92
N GLU A 200 -9.67 7.34 -10.49
CA GLU A 200 -10.91 6.79 -9.90
C GLU A 200 -11.20 7.31 -8.49
N HIS A 201 -10.18 7.80 -7.76
CA HIS A 201 -10.35 8.41 -6.42
C HIS A 201 -10.92 9.83 -6.50
N ARG A 202 -12.04 9.99 -7.16
CA ARG A 202 -12.67 11.29 -7.50
C ARG A 202 -12.97 12.15 -6.29
N SER A 203 -13.29 11.53 -5.16
CA SER A 203 -13.54 12.25 -3.90
C SER A 203 -12.28 12.92 -3.33
N GLN A 204 -11.08 12.50 -3.77
CA GLN A 204 -9.78 12.90 -3.20
C GLN A 204 -8.93 13.77 -4.14
N ILE A 205 -9.04 13.58 -5.45
CA ILE A 205 -8.11 14.20 -6.41
C ILE A 205 -8.47 15.62 -6.82
N GLY A 206 -9.72 16.04 -6.63
CA GLY A 206 -10.23 17.33 -7.12
C GLY A 206 -10.35 17.38 -8.64
N ASP A 207 -9.95 18.49 -9.27
CA ASP A 207 -9.95 18.61 -10.73
C ASP A 207 -8.92 17.66 -11.34
N PRO A 208 -9.35 16.72 -12.22
CA PRO A 208 -8.49 15.71 -12.80
C PRO A 208 -7.37 16.28 -13.68
N VAL A 209 -7.60 17.40 -14.39
CA VAL A 209 -6.59 17.94 -15.31
C VAL A 209 -5.34 18.46 -14.59
N PRO A 210 -5.41 19.38 -13.62
CA PRO A 210 -4.24 19.79 -12.86
C PRO A 210 -3.68 18.66 -11.99
N PHE A 211 -4.51 17.70 -11.56
CA PHE A 211 -4.04 16.53 -10.83
C PHE A 211 -3.12 15.68 -11.71
N GLU A 212 -3.53 15.34 -12.92
CA GLU A 212 -2.74 14.57 -13.88
C GLU A 212 -1.39 15.25 -14.16
N GLN A 213 -1.39 16.56 -14.42
CA GLN A 213 -0.15 17.32 -14.64
C GLN A 213 0.80 17.23 -13.45
N ARG A 214 0.28 17.36 -12.22
CA ARG A 214 1.10 17.19 -11.00
C ARG A 214 1.69 15.80 -10.89
N MET A 215 0.91 14.75 -11.21
CA MET A 215 1.40 13.37 -11.13
C MET A 215 2.52 13.12 -12.15
N ARG A 216 2.35 13.58 -13.37
CA ARG A 216 3.39 13.48 -14.41
C ARG A 216 4.68 14.19 -13.98
N THR A 217 4.60 15.41 -13.46
CA THR A 217 5.77 16.16 -12.97
C THR A 217 6.42 15.50 -11.76
N ARG A 218 5.61 15.03 -10.80
CA ARG A 218 6.11 14.48 -9.52
C ARG A 218 6.87 13.17 -9.69
N PHE A 219 6.45 12.33 -10.64
CA PHE A 219 7.00 10.99 -10.80
C PHE A 219 8.00 10.86 -11.96
N THR A 220 8.47 11.98 -12.52
CA THR A 220 9.48 12.05 -13.58
C THR A 220 10.80 12.66 -13.08
N PRO A 221 11.47 12.12 -12.03
CA PRO A 221 12.75 12.65 -11.60
C PRO A 221 13.90 12.31 -12.57
N PHE A 222 13.67 11.38 -13.50
CA PHE A 222 14.66 10.88 -14.45
C PHE A 222 14.12 10.95 -15.88
N GLY A 223 15.04 10.94 -16.83
CA GLY A 223 14.70 11.06 -18.25
C GLY A 223 14.71 12.51 -18.73
N THR A 224 14.22 12.72 -19.94
CA THR A 224 14.04 14.04 -20.60
C THR A 224 12.57 14.35 -20.76
N ALA A 225 12.22 15.58 -21.13
CA ALA A 225 10.84 15.96 -21.43
C ALA A 225 10.21 15.08 -22.52
N ASP A 226 11.01 14.65 -23.52
CA ASP A 226 10.55 13.81 -24.61
C ASP A 226 10.55 12.31 -24.27
N HIS A 227 11.35 11.92 -23.27
CA HIS A 227 11.49 10.53 -22.79
C HIS A 227 11.47 10.51 -21.25
N PRO A 228 10.31 10.74 -20.62
CA PRO A 228 10.19 10.72 -19.19
C PRO A 228 10.38 9.30 -18.65
N GLN A 229 11.12 9.19 -17.53
CA GLN A 229 11.30 7.93 -16.83
C GLN A 229 10.63 8.01 -15.46
N PHE A 230 9.62 7.17 -15.26
CA PHE A 230 8.90 7.07 -14.00
C PHE A 230 9.47 5.96 -13.15
N VAL A 231 9.65 6.25 -11.86
CA VAL A 231 10.20 5.27 -10.92
C VAL A 231 9.38 5.19 -9.65
N GLU A 232 9.35 4.00 -9.06
CA GLU A 232 8.90 3.78 -7.69
C GLU A 232 10.07 3.26 -6.85
N ARG A 233 10.11 3.67 -5.58
CA ARG A 233 11.25 3.46 -4.69
C ARG A 233 10.82 2.74 -3.43
N PHE A 234 11.59 1.74 -3.04
CA PHE A 234 11.32 0.93 -1.85
C PHE A 234 12.59 0.68 -1.05
N ARG A 235 12.43 0.43 0.22
CA ARG A 235 13.41 -0.30 1.01
C ARG A 235 12.96 -1.76 1.06
N ARG A 236 13.79 -2.67 0.59
CA ARG A 236 13.50 -4.10 0.51
C ARG A 236 14.26 -4.87 1.56
N ILE A 237 13.56 -5.66 2.35
CA ILE A 237 14.13 -6.51 3.39
C ILE A 237 13.82 -7.97 3.01
N LYS A 238 14.83 -8.82 2.98
CA LYS A 238 14.70 -10.26 2.73
C LYS A 238 15.02 -11.03 4.01
N PHE A 239 14.30 -12.11 4.26
CA PHE A 239 14.46 -12.98 5.42
C PHE A 239 14.98 -14.36 5.05
#